data_c8d6d9c9c68bcf94c2807a6bb8602f8b
#
_entry.id   c8d6d9c9c68bcf94c2807a6bb8602f8b
#
_cell.length_a   1.000
_cell.length_b   1.000
_cell.length_c   1.000
_cell.angle_alpha   90.00
_cell.angle_beta   90.00
_cell.angle_gamma   90.00
#
_symmetry.space_group_name_H-M   'P 1'
#
loop_
_entity.id
_entity.type
_entity.pdbx_description
1 polymer ?
#
loop_
_entity_poly.entity_id
_entity_poly.type
_entity_poly.pdbx_seq_one_letter_code
_entity_poly.pdbx_strand_id
1 'polypeptide(L)'
;MYTFQSQVRYSELDSDRKLSIASIVDYFQDCSTFHSETLGVGIDYLDRVGMLWVMSYWQIVIDRYPGLCEKITIGTFPYEFRGFLGSRNFFIADETGKKIVRANSLWTLMNVREGRPAKPTREMLEAYQLEEKLDMEYEPRKIRFEREGERHPAFYVGKQHLASNHHVNNGQYIHMAQDYLPEGFEIGQMRAEYKKSALLNDVLVPEAFAEEDRVGVSLCSETGEPYAIVEFRQKTRG
;
A
#
# COMPACT_ATOMS: atom_id res chain seq x y z
N MET A 1 -16.91 9.70 2.09
CA MET A 1 -16.57 8.26 1.91
C MET A 1 -16.96 7.80 0.51
N TYR A 2 -16.13 7.00 -0.14
CA TYR A 2 -16.41 6.31 -1.40
C TYR A 2 -16.37 4.80 -1.16
N THR A 3 -17.29 4.07 -1.78
CA THR A 3 -17.33 2.61 -1.70
C THR A 3 -17.71 2.02 -3.06
N PHE A 4 -17.20 0.83 -3.35
CA PHE A 4 -17.69 -0.01 -4.44
C PHE A 4 -17.77 -1.46 -4.02
N GLN A 5 -18.59 -2.23 -4.72
CA GLN A 5 -18.77 -3.66 -4.46
C GLN A 5 -17.97 -4.49 -5.46
N SER A 6 -17.43 -5.61 -5.00
CA SER A 6 -16.76 -6.60 -5.82
C SER A 6 -17.08 -8.00 -5.32
N GLN A 7 -16.65 -8.98 -6.08
CA GLN A 7 -16.65 -10.39 -5.71
C GLN A 7 -15.23 -10.91 -5.88
N VAL A 8 -14.69 -11.60 -4.87
CA VAL A 8 -13.33 -12.14 -4.91
C VAL A 8 -13.19 -13.11 -6.08
N ARG A 9 -12.24 -12.83 -6.98
CA ARG A 9 -12.01 -13.56 -8.21
C ARG A 9 -10.94 -14.63 -8.01
N TYR A 10 -10.94 -15.65 -8.86
CA TYR A 10 -9.93 -16.71 -8.85
C TYR A 10 -8.49 -16.17 -9.04
N SER A 11 -8.32 -15.16 -9.90
CA SER A 11 -7.02 -14.54 -10.19
C SER A 11 -6.46 -13.67 -9.04
N GLU A 12 -7.24 -13.42 -8.01
CA GLU A 12 -6.88 -12.57 -6.86
C GLU A 12 -6.45 -13.40 -5.64
N LEU A 13 -6.50 -14.74 -5.77
CA LEU A 13 -6.21 -15.65 -4.67
C LEU A 13 -4.73 -15.95 -4.53
N ASP A 14 -4.33 -16.19 -3.29
CA ASP A 14 -3.07 -16.85 -2.96
C ASP A 14 -3.17 -18.38 -3.05
N SER A 15 -2.09 -19.08 -2.69
CA SER A 15 -2.02 -20.55 -2.66
C SER A 15 -3.03 -21.19 -1.69
N ASP A 16 -3.45 -20.46 -0.65
CA ASP A 16 -4.41 -20.90 0.36
C ASP A 16 -5.87 -20.62 -0.03
N ARG A 17 -6.10 -20.17 -1.27
CA ARG A 17 -7.41 -19.77 -1.82
C ARG A 17 -8.08 -18.63 -1.07
N LYS A 18 -7.29 -17.76 -0.46
CA LYS A 18 -7.70 -16.52 0.19
C LYS A 18 -7.33 -15.33 -0.70
N LEU A 19 -8.03 -14.22 -0.56
CA LEU A 19 -7.65 -12.96 -1.22
C LEU A 19 -6.21 -12.59 -0.85
N SER A 20 -5.32 -12.48 -1.83
CA SER A 20 -3.92 -12.18 -1.56
C SER A 20 -3.73 -10.75 -1.02
N ILE A 21 -2.66 -10.54 -0.24
CA ILE A 21 -2.32 -9.19 0.26
C ILE A 21 -2.09 -8.20 -0.88
N ALA A 22 -1.53 -8.65 -2.00
CA ALA A 22 -1.34 -7.83 -3.18
C ALA A 22 -2.68 -7.38 -3.79
N SER A 23 -3.64 -8.30 -3.93
CA SER A 23 -4.98 -7.96 -4.41
C SER A 23 -5.72 -7.02 -3.45
N ILE A 24 -5.50 -7.14 -2.14
CA ILE A 24 -6.01 -6.16 -1.15
C ILE A 24 -5.45 -4.76 -1.45
N VAL A 25 -4.15 -4.65 -1.71
CA VAL A 25 -3.50 -3.37 -2.06
C VAL A 25 -4.04 -2.81 -3.37
N ASP A 26 -4.23 -3.65 -4.39
CA ASP A 26 -4.79 -3.25 -5.68
C ASP A 26 -6.22 -2.70 -5.52
N TYR A 27 -7.07 -3.40 -4.78
CA TYR A 27 -8.42 -2.90 -4.44
C TYR A 27 -8.39 -1.53 -3.75
N PHE A 28 -7.46 -1.31 -2.83
CA PHE A 28 -7.34 -0.03 -2.13
C PHE A 28 -6.83 1.08 -3.05
N GLN A 29 -5.86 0.79 -3.92
CA GLN A 29 -5.38 1.75 -4.91
C GLN A 29 -6.49 2.13 -5.89
N ASP A 30 -7.21 1.15 -6.44
CA ASP A 30 -8.36 1.39 -7.31
C ASP A 30 -9.44 2.22 -6.61
N CYS A 31 -9.78 1.86 -5.36
CA CYS A 31 -10.80 2.58 -4.60
C CYS A 31 -10.44 4.06 -4.39
N SER A 32 -9.17 4.37 -4.10
CA SER A 32 -8.72 5.76 -3.96
C SER A 32 -8.73 6.52 -5.28
N THR A 33 -8.35 5.85 -6.37
CA THR A 33 -8.39 6.43 -7.71
C THR A 33 -9.83 6.73 -8.13
N PHE A 34 -10.75 5.77 -8.01
CA PHE A 34 -12.17 5.96 -8.32
C PHE A 34 -12.79 7.10 -7.49
N HIS A 35 -12.44 7.19 -6.20
CA HIS A 35 -12.90 8.30 -5.37
C HIS A 35 -12.44 9.65 -5.93
N SER A 36 -11.16 9.79 -6.26
CA SER A 36 -10.60 11.04 -6.79
C SER A 36 -11.21 11.41 -8.15
N GLU A 37 -11.42 10.42 -9.04
CA GLU A 37 -12.08 10.63 -10.33
C GLU A 37 -13.53 11.09 -10.14
N THR A 38 -14.28 10.46 -9.23
CA THR A 38 -15.66 10.85 -8.92
C THR A 38 -15.77 12.29 -8.40
N LEU A 39 -14.75 12.77 -7.71
CA LEU A 39 -14.66 14.13 -7.17
C LEU A 39 -14.12 15.15 -8.19
N GLY A 40 -13.71 14.72 -9.39
CA GLY A 40 -13.12 15.59 -10.41
C GLY A 40 -11.70 16.09 -10.11
N VAL A 41 -11.01 15.45 -9.15
CA VAL A 41 -9.62 15.74 -8.76
C VAL A 41 -8.70 14.52 -8.99
N GLY A 42 -9.06 13.69 -9.94
CA GLY A 42 -8.35 12.49 -10.36
C GLY A 42 -7.15 12.75 -11.25
N ILE A 43 -6.79 11.78 -12.09
CA ILE A 43 -5.54 11.75 -12.86
C ILE A 43 -5.44 12.95 -13.80
N ASP A 44 -6.46 13.19 -14.61
CA ASP A 44 -6.47 14.31 -15.59
C ASP A 44 -6.37 15.69 -14.91
N TYR A 45 -6.98 15.82 -13.73
CA TYR A 45 -6.85 17.05 -12.95
C TYR A 45 -5.43 17.23 -12.44
N LEU A 46 -4.83 16.18 -11.86
CA LEU A 46 -3.47 16.20 -11.32
C LEU A 46 -2.43 16.53 -12.41
N ASP A 47 -2.59 15.94 -13.59
CA ASP A 47 -1.73 16.21 -14.75
C ASP A 47 -1.83 17.68 -15.17
N ARG A 48 -3.06 18.23 -15.25
CA ARG A 48 -3.30 19.63 -15.61
C ARG A 48 -2.63 20.62 -14.65
N VAL A 49 -2.65 20.32 -13.34
CA VAL A 49 -2.04 21.18 -12.32
C VAL A 49 -0.57 20.86 -12.07
N GLY A 50 -0.03 19.83 -12.72
CA GLY A 50 1.36 19.40 -12.59
C GLY A 50 1.69 18.80 -11.23
N MET A 51 0.77 18.06 -10.65
CA MET A 51 0.89 17.43 -9.33
C MET A 51 0.71 15.93 -9.40
N LEU A 52 1.26 15.21 -8.40
CA LEU A 52 1.14 13.76 -8.26
C LEU A 52 1.08 13.38 -6.78
N TRP A 53 0.11 12.54 -6.40
CA TRP A 53 0.13 11.87 -5.10
C TRP A 53 1.06 10.67 -5.13
N VAL A 54 2.08 10.69 -4.26
CA VAL A 54 3.05 9.61 -4.09
C VAL A 54 2.78 8.90 -2.78
N MET A 55 2.59 7.59 -2.85
CA MET A 55 2.44 6.75 -1.67
C MET A 55 3.73 6.78 -0.84
N SER A 56 3.59 7.02 0.45
CA SER A 56 4.70 7.08 1.39
C SER A 56 4.66 5.97 2.43
N TYR A 57 3.45 5.47 2.74
CA TYR A 57 3.27 4.46 3.78
C TYR A 57 1.94 3.73 3.65
N TRP A 58 1.97 2.44 3.92
CA TRP A 58 0.83 1.56 4.18
C TRP A 58 0.91 0.92 5.54
N GLN A 59 -0.24 0.79 6.20
CA GLN A 59 -0.50 -0.17 7.27
C GLN A 59 -1.82 -0.86 6.94
N ILE A 60 -1.81 -2.18 6.85
CA ILE A 60 -2.99 -3.01 6.55
C ILE A 60 -3.12 -4.05 7.67
N VAL A 61 -4.26 -4.06 8.34
CA VAL A 61 -4.61 -5.01 9.41
C VAL A 61 -5.68 -5.95 8.87
N ILE A 62 -5.48 -7.25 9.01
CA ILE A 62 -6.32 -8.29 8.43
C ILE A 62 -6.91 -9.15 9.55
N ASP A 63 -8.16 -8.88 9.90
CA ASP A 63 -8.88 -9.69 10.89
C ASP A 63 -9.30 -11.04 10.26
N ARG A 64 -9.70 -11.02 8.99
CA ARG A 64 -10.06 -12.20 8.21
C ARG A 64 -9.81 -11.95 6.71
N TYR A 65 -9.27 -12.96 6.04
CA TYR A 65 -9.17 -12.96 4.59
C TYR A 65 -10.49 -13.39 3.95
N PRO A 66 -11.05 -12.63 2.98
CA PRO A 66 -12.19 -13.12 2.21
C PRO A 66 -11.75 -14.23 1.25
N GLY A 67 -12.66 -15.17 0.99
CA GLY A 67 -12.43 -16.33 0.15
C GLY A 67 -12.99 -16.17 -1.27
N LEU A 68 -12.75 -17.20 -2.11
CA LEU A 68 -13.26 -17.25 -3.49
C LEU A 68 -14.78 -17.02 -3.54
N CYS A 69 -15.21 -16.20 -4.48
CA CYS A 69 -16.61 -15.83 -4.74
C CYS A 69 -17.29 -15.05 -3.60
N GLU A 70 -16.60 -14.74 -2.53
CA GLU A 70 -17.16 -13.92 -1.46
C GLU A 70 -17.43 -12.50 -1.97
N LYS A 71 -18.61 -11.97 -1.70
CA LYS A 71 -18.96 -10.59 -2.02
C LYS A 71 -18.39 -9.68 -0.95
N ILE A 72 -17.74 -8.63 -1.39
CA ILE A 72 -17.05 -7.66 -0.54
C ILE A 72 -17.41 -6.24 -0.93
N THR A 73 -17.39 -5.35 0.04
CA THR A 73 -17.46 -3.90 -0.17
C THR A 73 -16.12 -3.29 0.19
N ILE A 74 -15.52 -2.60 -0.76
CA ILE A 74 -14.27 -1.86 -0.58
C ILE A 74 -14.61 -0.40 -0.34
N GLY A 75 -14.00 0.22 0.67
CA GLY A 75 -14.28 1.62 1.00
C GLY A 75 -13.03 2.41 1.32
N THR A 76 -13.09 3.73 1.08
CA THR A 76 -12.02 4.67 1.38
C THR A 76 -12.54 6.06 1.71
N PHE A 77 -11.79 6.77 2.53
CA PHE A 77 -12.01 8.19 2.84
C PHE A 77 -10.73 8.85 3.37
N PRO A 78 -10.47 10.12 3.03
CA PRO A 78 -9.42 10.89 3.67
C PRO A 78 -9.89 11.33 5.06
N TYR A 79 -8.97 11.38 6.02
CA TYR A 79 -9.27 11.86 7.36
C TYR A 79 -8.40 13.05 7.79
N GLU A 80 -7.30 13.33 7.09
CA GLU A 80 -6.43 14.45 7.42
C GLU A 80 -5.66 14.94 6.19
N PHE A 81 -5.53 16.29 6.07
CA PHE A 81 -4.51 16.93 5.25
C PHE A 81 -3.62 17.79 6.12
N ARG A 82 -2.31 17.55 6.11
CA ARG A 82 -1.33 18.29 6.88
C ARG A 82 -0.15 18.74 6.01
N GLY A 83 -0.15 20.01 5.62
CA GLY A 83 0.86 20.54 4.72
C GLY A 83 0.77 19.90 3.33
N PHE A 84 1.76 19.13 2.96
CA PHE A 84 1.81 18.36 1.71
C PHE A 84 1.43 16.88 1.89
N LEU A 85 1.01 16.51 3.09
CA LEU A 85 0.63 15.13 3.41
C LEU A 85 -0.88 14.96 3.39
N GLY A 86 -1.34 13.84 2.84
CA GLY A 86 -2.72 13.36 2.91
C GLY A 86 -2.78 12.00 3.59
N SER A 87 -3.62 11.87 4.60
CA SER A 87 -3.87 10.62 5.31
C SER A 87 -5.24 10.07 4.92
N ARG A 88 -5.31 8.76 4.66
CA ARG A 88 -6.51 8.10 4.15
C ARG A 88 -6.69 6.74 4.76
N ASN A 89 -7.92 6.41 5.16
CA ASN A 89 -8.29 5.07 5.57
C ASN A 89 -8.95 4.29 4.43
N PHE A 90 -8.84 2.96 4.55
CA PHE A 90 -9.51 1.99 3.67
C PHE A 90 -10.04 0.84 4.50
N PHE A 91 -11.03 0.16 3.94
CA PHE A 91 -11.53 -1.08 4.52
C PHE A 91 -12.06 -2.02 3.43
N ILE A 92 -12.07 -3.31 3.77
CA ILE A 92 -12.91 -4.31 3.10
C ILE A 92 -13.93 -4.78 4.13
N ALA A 93 -15.21 -4.74 3.75
CA ALA A 93 -16.31 -5.28 4.55
C ALA A 93 -16.93 -6.49 3.85
N ASP A 94 -17.38 -7.46 4.63
CA ASP A 94 -18.16 -8.61 4.16
C ASP A 94 -19.63 -8.25 3.89
N GLU A 95 -20.44 -9.22 3.48
CA GLU A 95 -21.86 -9.01 3.15
C GLU A 95 -22.70 -8.56 4.37
N THR A 96 -22.22 -8.77 5.60
CA THR A 96 -22.87 -8.28 6.82
C THR A 96 -22.53 -6.84 7.15
N GLY A 97 -21.58 -6.24 6.42
CA GLY A 97 -21.04 -4.91 6.68
C GLY A 97 -19.91 -4.88 7.72
N LYS A 98 -19.49 -6.06 8.23
CA LYS A 98 -18.35 -6.15 9.14
C LYS A 98 -17.05 -5.86 8.39
N LYS A 99 -16.28 -4.88 8.86
CA LYS A 99 -14.95 -4.60 8.33
C LYS A 99 -14.01 -5.74 8.73
N ILE A 100 -13.51 -6.48 7.75
CA ILE A 100 -12.62 -7.64 7.90
C ILE A 100 -11.17 -7.31 7.54
N VAL A 101 -10.94 -6.23 6.81
CA VAL A 101 -9.63 -5.62 6.57
C VAL A 101 -9.75 -4.12 6.81
N ARG A 102 -8.78 -3.53 7.50
CA ARG A 102 -8.68 -2.09 7.76
C ARG A 102 -7.30 -1.60 7.37
N ALA A 103 -7.22 -0.42 6.82
CA ALA A 103 -5.93 0.11 6.44
C ALA A 103 -5.82 1.62 6.67
N ASN A 104 -4.57 2.03 6.89
CA ASN A 104 -4.13 3.41 6.94
C ASN A 104 -3.06 3.64 5.88
N SER A 105 -3.11 4.79 5.23
CA SER A 105 -2.11 5.19 4.26
C SER A 105 -1.70 6.65 4.44
N LEU A 106 -0.47 6.95 4.04
CA LEU A 106 0.07 8.30 4.00
C LEU A 106 0.59 8.59 2.60
N TRP A 107 0.14 9.70 2.05
CA TRP A 107 0.50 10.17 0.72
C TRP A 107 1.22 11.51 0.80
N THR A 108 2.17 11.72 -0.08
CA THR A 108 2.87 13.00 -0.26
C THR A 108 2.45 13.59 -1.60
N LEU A 109 1.92 14.81 -1.60
CA LEU A 109 1.65 15.54 -2.83
C LEU A 109 2.95 16.16 -3.34
N MET A 110 3.31 15.86 -4.59
CA MET A 110 4.52 16.35 -5.25
C MET A 110 4.14 17.29 -6.39
N ASN A 111 4.89 18.39 -6.52
CA ASN A 111 4.93 19.14 -7.77
C ASN A 111 5.91 18.44 -8.72
N VAL A 112 5.38 17.94 -9.84
CA VAL A 112 6.16 17.14 -10.79
C VAL A 112 7.28 17.95 -11.47
N ARG A 113 7.01 19.24 -11.75
CA ARG A 113 7.99 20.13 -12.44
C ARG A 113 9.13 20.53 -11.53
N GLU A 114 8.81 20.76 -10.25
CA GLU A 114 9.79 21.24 -9.25
C GLU A 114 10.48 20.07 -8.52
N GLY A 115 9.96 18.84 -8.64
CA GLY A 115 10.48 17.65 -7.97
C GLY A 115 10.41 17.73 -6.43
N ARG A 116 9.51 18.55 -5.88
CA ARG A 116 9.40 18.77 -4.42
C ARG A 116 7.96 18.67 -3.91
N PRO A 117 7.77 18.41 -2.60
CA PRO A 117 6.45 18.40 -2.00
C PRO A 117 5.72 19.73 -2.16
N ALA A 118 4.41 19.67 -2.42
CA ALA A 118 3.53 20.81 -2.61
C ALA A 118 2.27 20.68 -1.76
N LYS A 119 1.67 21.81 -1.40
CA LYS A 119 0.38 21.80 -0.68
C LYS A 119 -0.76 21.51 -1.65
N PRO A 120 -1.81 20.79 -1.21
CA PRO A 120 -3.02 20.63 -2.00
C PRO A 120 -3.61 21.97 -2.43
N THR A 121 -4.17 22.03 -3.62
CA THR A 121 -4.90 23.20 -4.08
C THR A 121 -6.17 23.39 -3.26
N ARG A 122 -6.72 24.60 -3.30
CA ARG A 122 -8.02 24.88 -2.67
C ARG A 122 -9.11 23.97 -3.22
N GLU A 123 -9.14 23.77 -4.52
CA GLU A 123 -10.08 22.90 -5.21
C GLU A 123 -10.01 21.44 -4.71
N MET A 124 -8.78 20.89 -4.50
CA MET A 124 -8.59 19.56 -3.91
C MET A 124 -9.15 19.49 -2.48
N LEU A 125 -8.86 20.50 -1.66
CA LEU A 125 -9.33 20.53 -0.26
C LEU A 125 -10.85 20.68 -0.15
N GLU A 126 -11.48 21.40 -1.07
CA GLU A 126 -12.94 21.56 -1.12
C GLU A 126 -13.65 20.30 -1.68
N ALA A 127 -13.01 19.56 -2.60
CA ALA A 127 -13.55 18.34 -3.17
C ALA A 127 -13.59 17.19 -2.15
N TYR A 128 -12.55 17.05 -1.32
CA TYR A 128 -12.47 15.98 -0.34
C TYR A 128 -13.17 16.37 0.97
N GLN A 129 -14.16 15.58 1.36
CA GLN A 129 -14.75 15.65 2.70
C GLN A 129 -13.96 14.75 3.65
N LEU A 130 -13.40 15.34 4.72
CA LEU A 130 -12.70 14.58 5.74
C LEU A 130 -13.70 13.87 6.66
N GLU A 131 -13.36 12.63 7.06
CA GLU A 131 -14.15 11.82 7.97
C GLU A 131 -13.33 11.42 9.20
N GLU A 132 -13.99 10.91 10.23
CA GLU A 132 -13.29 10.36 11.39
C GLU A 132 -12.48 9.14 10.98
N LYS A 133 -11.25 9.03 11.48
CA LYS A 133 -10.39 7.90 11.20
C LYS A 133 -10.95 6.60 11.78
N LEU A 134 -10.66 5.48 11.14
CA LEU A 134 -11.08 4.16 11.60
C LEU A 134 -10.57 3.88 13.02
N ASP A 135 -11.39 3.14 13.78
CA ASP A 135 -10.95 2.54 15.04
C ASP A 135 -10.00 1.39 14.74
N MET A 136 -8.71 1.66 14.84
CA MET A 136 -7.59 0.72 14.69
C MET A 136 -6.36 1.28 15.40
N GLU A 137 -5.41 0.43 15.74
CA GLU A 137 -4.10 0.87 16.22
C GLU A 137 -3.31 1.46 15.04
N TYR A 138 -2.78 2.67 15.21
CA TYR A 138 -2.00 3.38 14.19
C TYR A 138 -0.52 3.29 14.51
N GLU A 139 0.19 2.52 13.73
CA GLU A 139 1.62 2.33 13.87
C GLU A 139 2.43 3.51 13.31
N PRO A 140 3.61 3.78 13.87
CA PRO A 140 4.51 4.80 13.33
C PRO A 140 4.88 4.49 11.87
N ARG A 141 4.96 5.54 11.02
CA ARG A 141 5.37 5.38 9.63
C ARG A 141 6.73 4.69 9.47
N LYS A 142 7.69 5.02 10.36
CA LYS A 142 9.06 4.53 10.23
C LYS A 142 9.18 3.09 10.70
N ILE A 143 9.60 2.21 9.78
CA ILE A 143 9.89 0.80 10.08
C ILE A 143 11.38 0.69 10.42
N ARG A 144 11.69 -0.03 11.51
CA ARG A 144 13.06 -0.27 11.97
C ARG A 144 13.23 -1.72 12.39
N PHE A 145 14.40 -2.26 12.11
CA PHE A 145 14.86 -3.54 12.60
C PHE A 145 16.12 -3.31 13.42
N GLU A 146 16.27 -4.03 14.53
CA GLU A 146 17.40 -3.88 15.47
C GLU A 146 18.63 -4.70 15.07
N ARG A 147 18.46 -5.62 14.10
CA ARG A 147 19.52 -6.54 13.64
C ARG A 147 19.84 -6.25 12.17
N GLU A 148 21.02 -6.70 11.74
CA GLU A 148 21.37 -6.75 10.32
C GLU A 148 20.54 -7.85 9.63
N GLY A 149 20.06 -7.55 8.41
CA GLY A 149 19.29 -8.49 7.61
C GLY A 149 20.19 -9.46 6.85
N GLU A 150 19.64 -10.63 6.53
CA GLU A 150 20.27 -11.54 5.58
C GLU A 150 20.10 -10.98 4.16
N ARG A 151 21.23 -10.80 3.46
CA ARG A 151 21.21 -10.36 2.06
C ARG A 151 20.93 -11.54 1.14
N HIS A 152 19.99 -11.34 0.23
CA HIS A 152 19.60 -12.31 -0.78
C HIS A 152 20.11 -11.90 -2.18
N PRO A 153 20.08 -12.83 -3.16
CA PRO A 153 20.49 -12.56 -4.52
C PRO A 153 19.72 -11.37 -5.11
N ALA A 154 20.47 -10.48 -5.76
CA ALA A 154 19.90 -9.32 -6.43
C ALA A 154 19.11 -9.73 -7.68
N PHE A 155 18.09 -8.92 -8.02
CA PHE A 155 17.33 -9.08 -9.25
C PHE A 155 17.04 -7.73 -9.91
N TYR A 156 16.69 -7.76 -11.20
CA TYR A 156 16.39 -6.55 -11.98
C TYR A 156 14.90 -6.23 -11.99
N VAL A 157 14.58 -4.94 -11.95
CA VAL A 157 13.22 -4.45 -12.22
C VAL A 157 12.87 -4.70 -13.68
N GLY A 158 11.90 -5.59 -13.91
CA GLY A 158 11.34 -5.90 -15.23
C GLY A 158 10.11 -5.04 -15.57
N LYS A 159 9.69 -5.07 -16.84
CA LYS A 159 8.52 -4.32 -17.33
C LYS A 159 7.23 -4.66 -16.60
N GLN A 160 7.07 -5.91 -16.15
CA GLN A 160 5.90 -6.40 -15.41
C GLN A 160 5.75 -5.75 -14.02
N HIS A 161 6.81 -5.14 -13.50
CA HIS A 161 6.79 -4.47 -12.19
C HIS A 161 6.32 -3.01 -12.27
N LEU A 162 6.24 -2.45 -13.50
CA LEU A 162 6.00 -1.02 -13.69
C LEU A 162 4.50 -0.69 -13.70
N ALA A 163 4.16 0.44 -13.08
CA ALA A 163 2.88 1.12 -13.27
C ALA A 163 2.90 2.00 -14.53
N SER A 164 1.76 2.62 -14.86
CA SER A 164 1.60 3.48 -16.03
C SER A 164 2.52 4.71 -16.07
N ASN A 165 3.01 5.14 -14.92
CA ASN A 165 3.96 6.24 -14.77
C ASN A 165 5.44 5.81 -14.87
N HIS A 166 5.72 4.58 -15.35
CA HIS A 166 7.05 4.00 -15.54
C HIS A 166 7.89 3.78 -14.26
N HIS A 167 7.28 3.87 -13.08
CA HIS A 167 7.89 3.48 -11.81
C HIS A 167 7.37 2.12 -11.36
N VAL A 168 8.12 1.44 -10.49
CA VAL A 168 7.63 0.20 -9.88
C VAL A 168 6.34 0.48 -9.11
N ASN A 169 5.28 -0.30 -9.39
CA ASN A 169 4.02 -0.23 -8.67
C ASN A 169 4.22 -0.55 -7.18
N ASN A 170 3.55 0.20 -6.31
CA ASN A 170 3.68 0.03 -4.85
C ASN A 170 3.35 -1.38 -4.38
N GLY A 171 2.35 -2.04 -4.97
CA GLY A 171 2.00 -3.43 -4.69
C GLY A 171 3.10 -4.42 -5.05
N GLN A 172 3.92 -4.13 -6.07
CA GLN A 172 5.01 -5.02 -6.50
C GLN A 172 6.11 -5.13 -5.43
N TYR A 173 6.43 -4.07 -4.69
CA TYR A 173 7.37 -4.17 -3.57
C TYR A 173 6.87 -5.12 -2.49
N ILE A 174 5.56 -5.14 -2.24
CA ILE A 174 4.94 -6.06 -1.29
C ILE A 174 5.00 -7.49 -1.80
N HIS A 175 4.71 -7.70 -3.09
CA HIS A 175 4.86 -9.00 -3.75
C HIS A 175 6.28 -9.56 -3.62
N MET A 176 7.28 -8.74 -3.99
CA MET A 176 8.69 -9.13 -3.90
C MET A 176 9.10 -9.46 -2.46
N ALA A 177 8.57 -8.73 -1.48
CA ALA A 177 8.86 -8.96 -0.08
C ALA A 177 8.23 -10.25 0.46
N GLN A 178 7.08 -10.68 -0.07
CA GLN A 178 6.40 -11.92 0.35
C GLN A 178 7.24 -13.18 0.08
N ASP A 179 8.12 -13.18 -0.91
CA ASP A 179 9.00 -14.30 -1.25
C ASP A 179 9.95 -14.70 -0.10
N TYR A 180 10.10 -13.83 0.89
CA TYR A 180 10.99 -14.04 2.06
C TYR A 180 10.21 -14.44 3.32
N LEU A 181 8.90 -14.67 3.23
CA LEU A 181 8.11 -15.16 4.35
C LEU A 181 8.37 -16.66 4.59
N PRO A 182 8.46 -17.10 5.85
CA PRO A 182 8.51 -18.53 6.18
C PRO A 182 7.24 -19.25 5.72
N GLU A 183 7.38 -20.55 5.45
CA GLU A 183 6.24 -21.40 5.11
C GLU A 183 5.18 -21.37 6.22
N GLY A 184 3.92 -21.21 5.84
CA GLY A 184 2.79 -21.15 6.78
C GLY A 184 2.67 -19.82 7.55
N PHE A 185 3.40 -18.77 7.16
CA PHE A 185 3.27 -17.45 7.77
C PHE A 185 1.96 -16.78 7.34
N GLU A 186 0.97 -16.76 8.23
CA GLU A 186 -0.29 -16.04 7.99
C GLU A 186 -0.15 -14.57 8.40
N ILE A 187 -0.29 -13.65 7.43
CA ILE A 187 -0.14 -12.23 7.68
C ILE A 187 -1.38 -11.70 8.41
N GLY A 188 -1.19 -11.17 9.63
CA GLY A 188 -2.22 -10.43 10.38
C GLY A 188 -2.09 -8.92 10.20
N GLN A 189 -0.86 -8.42 10.01
CA GLN A 189 -0.61 -7.02 9.68
C GLN A 189 0.54 -6.91 8.66
N MET A 190 0.39 -5.99 7.72
CA MET A 190 1.47 -5.58 6.83
C MET A 190 1.69 -4.08 6.95
N ARG A 191 2.95 -3.65 6.97
CA ARG A 191 3.34 -2.25 6.81
C ARG A 191 4.35 -2.11 5.67
N ALA A 192 4.24 -1.04 4.91
CA ALA A 192 5.22 -0.71 3.87
C ALA A 192 5.61 0.77 3.97
N GLU A 193 6.89 1.05 4.05
CA GLU A 193 7.45 2.41 3.99
C GLU A 193 8.18 2.57 2.66
N TYR A 194 7.72 3.50 1.82
CA TYR A 194 8.33 3.82 0.53
C TYR A 194 9.28 5.00 0.67
N LYS A 195 10.52 4.84 0.20
CA LYS A 195 11.59 5.84 0.29
C LYS A 195 11.89 6.46 -1.05
N LYS A 196 11.99 5.63 -2.08
CA LYS A 196 12.37 6.01 -3.44
C LYS A 196 11.68 5.08 -4.43
N SER A 197 11.31 5.57 -5.58
CA SER A 197 10.77 4.73 -6.65
C SER A 197 11.90 4.12 -7.46
N ALA A 198 11.83 2.81 -7.69
CA ALA A 198 12.71 2.13 -8.62
C ALA A 198 12.19 2.23 -10.06
N LEU A 199 13.09 2.20 -11.01
CA LEU A 199 12.85 2.31 -12.45
C LEU A 199 13.17 0.99 -13.16
N LEU A 200 12.81 0.91 -14.44
CA LEU A 200 13.18 -0.23 -15.29
C LEU A 200 14.69 -0.44 -15.28
N ASN A 201 15.12 -1.70 -15.11
CA ASN A 201 16.51 -2.15 -15.00
C ASN A 201 17.26 -1.74 -13.73
N ASP A 202 16.63 -1.03 -12.78
CA ASP A 202 17.23 -0.86 -11.46
C ASP A 202 17.47 -2.24 -10.83
N VAL A 203 18.55 -2.35 -10.06
CA VAL A 203 18.88 -3.56 -9.30
C VAL A 203 18.27 -3.44 -7.91
N LEU A 204 17.53 -4.48 -7.49
CA LEU A 204 17.02 -4.62 -6.14
C LEU A 204 17.80 -5.71 -5.41
N VAL A 205 18.33 -5.36 -4.25
CA VAL A 205 19.02 -6.28 -3.33
C VAL A 205 18.14 -6.44 -2.09
N PRO A 206 17.49 -7.59 -1.91
CA PRO A 206 16.66 -7.83 -0.73
C PRO A 206 17.53 -8.10 0.50
N GLU A 207 17.14 -7.51 1.62
CA GLU A 207 17.67 -7.81 2.94
C GLU A 207 16.50 -8.23 3.84
N ALA A 208 16.47 -9.51 4.25
CA ALA A 208 15.40 -10.08 5.06
C ALA A 208 15.79 -10.13 6.54
N PHE A 209 14.84 -9.77 7.40
CA PHE A 209 14.94 -9.75 8.86
C PHE A 209 13.85 -10.65 9.41
N ALA A 210 14.19 -11.72 10.13
CA ALA A 210 13.23 -12.60 10.75
C ALA A 210 13.32 -12.49 12.29
N GLU A 211 12.19 -12.22 12.91
CA GLU A 211 11.94 -12.30 14.34
C GLU A 211 10.81 -13.33 14.58
N GLU A 212 10.46 -13.65 15.81
CA GLU A 212 9.54 -14.75 16.13
C GLU A 212 8.16 -14.63 15.43
N ASP A 213 7.55 -13.45 15.46
CA ASP A 213 6.23 -13.15 14.90
C ASP A 213 6.25 -12.07 13.80
N ARG A 214 7.45 -11.67 13.39
CA ARG A 214 7.66 -10.51 12.53
C ARG A 214 8.74 -10.80 11.48
N VAL A 215 8.43 -10.52 10.25
CA VAL A 215 9.38 -10.58 9.13
C VAL A 215 9.44 -9.22 8.47
N GLY A 216 10.64 -8.73 8.23
CA GLY A 216 10.88 -7.52 7.49
C GLY A 216 11.71 -7.77 6.25
N VAL A 217 11.46 -7.01 5.20
CA VAL A 217 12.26 -7.04 3.97
C VAL A 217 12.55 -5.62 3.54
N SER A 218 13.83 -5.29 3.44
CA SER A 218 14.28 -4.04 2.84
C SER A 218 14.73 -4.32 1.41
N LEU A 219 14.07 -3.71 0.45
CA LEU A 219 14.45 -3.79 -0.98
C LEU A 219 15.38 -2.62 -1.28
N CYS A 220 16.68 -2.90 -1.29
CA CYS A 220 17.73 -1.89 -1.39
C CYS A 220 18.32 -1.79 -2.79
N SER A 221 18.96 -0.65 -3.09
CA SER A 221 19.87 -0.51 -4.20
C SER A 221 21.17 -1.29 -3.94
N GLU A 222 22.03 -1.42 -4.95
CA GLU A 222 23.36 -2.01 -4.80
C GLU A 222 24.22 -1.27 -3.76
N THR A 223 23.97 0.01 -3.54
CA THR A 223 24.65 0.85 -2.53
C THR A 223 24.05 0.75 -1.13
N GLY A 224 22.99 -0.07 -0.93
CA GLY A 224 22.34 -0.28 0.36
C GLY A 224 21.26 0.75 0.70
N GLU A 225 20.90 1.68 -0.20
CA GLU A 225 19.81 2.62 0.03
C GLU A 225 18.46 1.93 -0.24
N PRO A 226 17.50 1.94 0.71
CA PRO A 226 16.24 1.27 0.50
C PRO A 226 15.32 2.03 -0.47
N TYR A 227 14.72 1.32 -1.41
CA TYR A 227 13.56 1.77 -2.19
C TYR A 227 12.29 1.64 -1.36
N ALA A 228 12.09 0.47 -0.74
CA ALA A 228 10.96 0.20 0.14
C ALA A 228 11.38 -0.71 1.29
N ILE A 229 10.70 -0.58 2.42
CA ILE A 229 10.84 -1.47 3.58
C ILE A 229 9.44 -2.02 3.86
N VAL A 230 9.29 -3.33 3.82
CA VAL A 230 8.03 -4.03 4.10
C VAL A 230 8.18 -4.85 5.36
N GLU A 231 7.20 -4.75 6.25
CA GLU A 231 7.11 -5.55 7.47
C GLU A 231 5.82 -6.34 7.46
N PHE A 232 5.92 -7.60 7.81
CA PHE A 232 4.80 -8.49 8.04
C PHE A 232 4.80 -8.95 9.50
N ARG A 233 3.64 -8.92 10.14
CA ARG A 233 3.41 -9.53 11.45
C ARG A 233 2.46 -10.70 11.31
N GLN A 234 2.82 -11.78 11.96
CA GLN A 234 2.02 -13.00 11.95
C GLN A 234 0.69 -12.76 12.66
N LYS A 235 -0.35 -13.36 12.12
CA LYS A 235 -1.66 -13.32 12.75
C LYS A 235 -1.63 -14.11 14.06
N THR A 236 -2.01 -13.46 15.15
CA THR A 236 -2.15 -14.13 16.44
C THR A 236 -3.26 -15.18 16.33
N ARG A 237 -2.95 -16.44 16.61
CA ARG A 237 -3.96 -17.48 16.72
C ARG A 237 -4.74 -17.20 18.01
N GLY A 238 -5.96 -16.67 17.85
CA GLY A 238 -6.90 -16.49 18.96
C GLY A 238 -7.47 -17.84 19.45
#